data_eb9d6d87afca2a0f482d0ce57f58b626
#
_entry.id   eb9d6d87afca2a0f482d0ce57f58b626
#
_cell.length_a   1.000
_cell.length_b   1.000
_cell.length_c   1.000
_cell.angle_alpha   90.00
_cell.angle_beta   90.00
_cell.angle_gamma   90.00
#
_symmetry.space_group_name_H-M   'P 1'
#
loop_
_entity.id
_entity.type
_entity.pdbx_description
1 polymer ?
#
loop_
_entity_poly.entity_id
_entity_poly.type
_entity_poly.pdbx_seq_one_letter_code
_entity_poly.pdbx_strand_id
1 'polypeptide(L)'
;MTPDANTMLRPSAHTDTFTRDSLPPAALWPDLPQDGFPYPDRLNAAVELTEAMVAKGFGDHTALIGNGRRRTYKELSDWTNRLAHALVDDLGVKPGNRVLIRAANNPALVACWLAATKVGAVVVNTMPMLRAKELSAIVDKAQITHALCDTRLMDEMTACAKDSRYLKTVAGFDGTSNHDAELDRHALEKPVQFDAVQTSQDDVALLGFTSGTTGTPKATMHFHRDLLLIADGYAREVLQVTPDDIFVGSPPLAFTFGLGGLAIFPLRFGATATLLETASPPNMIEIIETYKATVCFTAPTAYRAMLAAMEDGADLSSLRAAVSAGETLPAPVYDDWQKQTGKPMLDGIGATEMLHIFISNRFDDHKPACTGRPVTGYSAKIIDADGKEAPRGEVGRLAVRGPTGCRYLDDADHQAAYVLDGWNITGDAFWMDDDGYLHFAARNDDMIVSSGYNIAGPEVEAALLSHAHVAECAVIGAPDPERGMIVEAHVVLATGTPDPDTVKTLQDHVKATIAPYKYPRRIVFTDSLPKTQTGKIQRFLLKS
;
A
#
# COMPACT_ATOMS: atom_id res chain seq x y z
N MET A 1 -0.74 5.19 37.07
CA MET A 1 -1.92 4.73 36.33
C MET A 1 -1.73 5.18 34.89
N THR A 2 -1.50 4.27 33.97
CA THR A 2 -1.50 4.57 32.54
C THR A 2 -2.92 5.02 32.15
N PRO A 3 -3.07 6.12 31.40
CA PRO A 3 -4.40 6.55 30.95
C PRO A 3 -5.05 5.43 30.13
N ASP A 4 -6.35 5.20 30.34
CA ASP A 4 -7.15 4.34 29.48
C ASP A 4 -7.16 4.93 28.07
N ALA A 5 -7.01 4.10 27.01
CA ALA A 5 -7.06 4.54 25.62
C ALA A 5 -8.29 5.41 25.34
N ASN A 6 -9.42 5.08 25.95
CA ASN A 6 -10.66 5.84 25.82
C ASN A 6 -10.59 7.27 26.41
N THR A 7 -9.68 7.55 27.36
CA THR A 7 -9.51 8.91 27.91
C THR A 7 -8.60 9.79 27.05
N MET A 8 -7.84 9.21 26.14
CA MET A 8 -6.96 9.95 25.20
C MET A 8 -7.66 10.31 23.88
N LEU A 9 -8.73 9.61 23.52
CA LEU A 9 -9.45 9.80 22.27
C LEU A 9 -10.69 10.68 22.47
N ARG A 10 -11.00 11.44 21.44
CA ARG A 10 -12.23 12.26 21.42
C ARG A 10 -13.49 11.42 21.43
N PRO A 11 -14.64 11.96 21.87
CA PRO A 11 -15.91 11.25 21.89
C PRO A 11 -16.29 10.75 20.49
N SER A 12 -16.53 9.43 20.38
CA SER A 12 -16.89 8.75 19.14
C SER A 12 -18.32 9.08 18.69
N ALA A 13 -18.55 9.07 17.38
CA ALA A 13 -19.89 9.06 16.80
C ALA A 13 -20.37 7.64 16.44
N HIS A 14 -19.54 6.61 16.63
CA HIS A 14 -19.92 5.24 16.34
C HIS A 14 -20.97 4.73 17.34
N THR A 15 -22.05 4.17 16.80
CA THR A 15 -23.07 3.45 17.58
C THR A 15 -22.72 1.98 17.72
N ASP A 16 -22.00 1.41 16.75
CA ASP A 16 -21.36 0.10 16.85
C ASP A 16 -19.91 0.32 17.31
N THR A 17 -19.62 0.00 18.56
CA THR A 17 -18.36 0.33 19.22
C THR A 17 -17.27 -0.73 19.04
N PHE A 18 -17.54 -1.82 18.29
CA PHE A 18 -16.62 -2.96 18.17
C PHE A 18 -15.17 -2.55 17.89
N THR A 19 -14.92 -1.70 16.90
CA THR A 19 -13.53 -1.29 16.57
C THR A 19 -12.91 -0.44 17.66
N ARG A 20 -13.69 0.40 18.34
CA ARG A 20 -13.23 1.19 19.48
C ARG A 20 -12.84 0.32 20.66
N ASP A 21 -13.69 -0.67 20.96
CA ASP A 21 -13.50 -1.61 22.07
C ASP A 21 -12.36 -2.61 21.80
N SER A 22 -12.03 -2.82 20.53
CA SER A 22 -10.94 -3.70 20.06
C SER A 22 -9.59 -2.98 19.85
N LEU A 23 -9.50 -1.70 20.21
CA LEU A 23 -8.22 -0.98 20.18
C LEU A 23 -7.24 -1.62 21.19
N PRO A 24 -5.95 -1.73 20.85
CA PRO A 24 -4.96 -2.21 21.80
C PRO A 24 -4.87 -1.30 23.03
N PRO A 25 -4.42 -1.80 24.18
CA PRO A 25 -4.18 -0.97 25.35
C PRO A 25 -3.31 0.25 25.05
N ALA A 26 -3.65 1.42 25.56
CA ALA A 26 -2.93 2.68 25.26
C ALA A 26 -1.43 2.62 25.52
N ALA A 27 -1.01 1.83 26.49
CA ALA A 27 0.42 1.61 26.81
C ALA A 27 1.20 0.90 25.70
N LEU A 28 0.51 0.27 24.73
CA LEU A 28 1.10 -0.41 23.57
C LEU A 28 0.99 0.42 22.30
N TRP A 29 0.51 1.65 22.38
CA TRP A 29 0.43 2.50 21.19
C TRP A 29 1.79 3.10 20.86
N PRO A 30 2.05 3.33 19.55
CA PRO A 30 3.17 4.18 19.18
C PRO A 30 2.91 5.63 19.58
N ASP A 31 3.97 6.40 19.75
CA ASP A 31 3.86 7.85 19.83
C ASP A 31 3.35 8.39 18.48
N LEU A 32 2.30 9.18 18.52
CA LEU A 32 1.62 9.73 17.34
C LEU A 32 1.67 11.27 17.37
N PRO A 33 2.83 11.90 17.15
CA PRO A 33 2.94 13.36 17.12
C PRO A 33 2.12 13.90 15.94
N GLN A 34 1.32 14.94 16.20
CA GLN A 34 0.45 15.58 15.20
C GLN A 34 0.82 17.04 14.98
N ASP A 35 2.01 17.42 15.38
CA ASP A 35 2.53 18.77 15.21
C ASP A 35 2.54 19.13 13.72
N GLY A 36 1.91 20.27 13.38
CA GLY A 36 1.77 20.69 11.98
C GLY A 36 0.53 20.17 11.24
N PHE A 37 -0.31 19.33 11.86
CA PHE A 37 -1.51 18.76 11.25
C PHE A 37 -2.77 19.06 12.10
N PRO A 38 -3.27 20.32 12.11
CA PRO A 38 -4.42 20.72 12.91
C PRO A 38 -5.73 20.26 12.25
N TYR A 39 -6.31 19.15 12.72
CA TYR A 39 -7.65 18.73 12.31
C TYR A 39 -8.69 19.07 13.40
N PRO A 40 -9.94 19.37 13.00
CA PRO A 40 -11.02 19.61 13.94
C PRO A 40 -11.41 18.32 14.65
N ASP A 41 -11.99 18.43 15.85
CA ASP A 41 -12.44 17.28 16.65
C ASP A 41 -13.47 16.42 15.91
N ARG A 42 -14.34 17.07 15.13
CA ARG A 42 -15.29 16.42 14.23
C ARG A 42 -14.75 16.46 12.81
N LEU A 43 -14.47 15.30 12.26
CA LEU A 43 -13.82 15.14 10.97
C LEU A 43 -14.37 13.90 10.27
N ASN A 44 -14.96 14.09 9.08
CA ASN A 44 -15.32 13.00 8.20
C ASN A 44 -14.45 13.05 6.95
N ALA A 45 -13.57 12.08 6.78
CA ALA A 45 -12.59 12.08 5.69
C ALA A 45 -13.26 12.09 4.30
N ALA A 46 -14.42 11.45 4.13
CA ALA A 46 -15.11 11.47 2.84
C ALA A 46 -15.63 12.88 2.48
N VAL A 47 -16.09 13.65 3.46
CA VAL A 47 -16.49 15.06 3.25
C VAL A 47 -15.30 15.89 2.77
N GLU A 48 -14.12 15.71 3.38
CA GLU A 48 -12.90 16.42 3.02
C GLU A 48 -12.39 16.10 1.60
N LEU A 49 -12.75 14.91 1.07
CA LEU A 49 -12.36 14.44 -0.26
C LEU A 49 -13.45 14.69 -1.33
N THR A 50 -14.63 15.14 -0.95
CA THR A 50 -15.77 15.37 -1.85
C THR A 50 -16.35 16.78 -1.71
N GLU A 51 -17.32 17.01 -0.81
CA GLU A 51 -17.99 18.31 -0.67
C GLU A 51 -17.04 19.47 -0.39
N ALA A 52 -16.01 19.22 0.44
CA ALA A 52 -15.02 20.26 0.73
C ALA A 52 -14.26 20.66 -0.55
N MET A 53 -14.03 19.74 -1.49
CA MET A 53 -13.40 20.05 -2.77
C MET A 53 -14.36 20.84 -3.68
N VAL A 54 -15.64 20.45 -3.73
CA VAL A 54 -16.66 21.24 -4.45
C VAL A 54 -16.76 22.67 -3.89
N ALA A 55 -16.78 22.82 -2.56
CA ALA A 55 -16.81 24.12 -1.88
C ALA A 55 -15.56 24.98 -2.14
N LYS A 56 -14.40 24.34 -2.36
CA LYS A 56 -13.15 25.03 -2.77
C LYS A 56 -13.12 25.44 -4.24
N GLY A 57 -14.16 25.16 -5.03
CA GLY A 57 -14.25 25.53 -6.42
C GLY A 57 -13.84 24.47 -7.44
N PHE A 58 -13.51 23.24 -6.99
CA PHE A 58 -13.12 22.13 -7.88
C PHE A 58 -14.30 21.30 -8.40
N GLY A 59 -15.55 21.78 -8.23
CA GLY A 59 -16.75 21.04 -8.61
C GLY A 59 -16.75 20.50 -10.03
N ASP A 60 -16.28 21.28 -10.99
CA ASP A 60 -16.22 20.93 -12.41
C ASP A 60 -14.91 20.24 -12.84
N HIS A 61 -13.92 20.15 -11.95
CA HIS A 61 -12.70 19.39 -12.22
C HIS A 61 -12.99 17.91 -12.30
N THR A 62 -12.28 17.20 -13.16
CA THR A 62 -12.37 15.74 -13.23
C THR A 62 -11.77 15.14 -11.95
N ALA A 63 -12.58 14.38 -11.20
CA ALA A 63 -12.13 13.64 -10.04
C ALA A 63 -11.64 12.22 -10.42
N LEU A 64 -12.45 11.51 -11.22
CA LEU A 64 -12.17 10.12 -11.58
C LEU A 64 -12.28 9.91 -13.10
N ILE A 65 -11.39 9.10 -13.64
CA ILE A 65 -11.45 8.51 -14.97
C ILE A 65 -11.41 6.99 -14.83
N GLY A 66 -12.36 6.30 -15.43
CA GLY A 66 -12.36 4.83 -15.45
C GLY A 66 -13.53 4.31 -16.29
N ASN A 67 -13.39 3.10 -16.82
CA ASN A 67 -14.41 2.48 -17.70
C ASN A 67 -14.83 3.38 -18.88
N GLY A 68 -13.88 4.13 -19.45
CA GLY A 68 -14.12 5.04 -20.58
C GLY A 68 -14.92 6.32 -20.23
N ARG A 69 -15.15 6.61 -18.95
CA ARG A 69 -15.92 7.77 -18.50
C ARG A 69 -15.11 8.68 -17.60
N ARG A 70 -15.41 9.98 -17.66
CA ARG A 70 -14.93 10.99 -16.73
C ARG A 70 -16.06 11.34 -15.77
N ARG A 71 -15.70 11.59 -14.49
CA ARG A 71 -16.63 12.10 -13.47
C ARG A 71 -15.99 13.29 -12.78
N THR A 72 -16.74 14.38 -12.68
CA THR A 72 -16.32 15.57 -11.95
C THR A 72 -16.42 15.36 -10.43
N TYR A 73 -15.81 16.25 -9.65
CA TYR A 73 -15.95 16.25 -8.18
C TYR A 73 -17.43 16.41 -7.76
N LYS A 74 -18.19 17.24 -8.47
CA LYS A 74 -19.63 17.42 -8.20
C LYS A 74 -20.40 16.12 -8.45
N GLU A 75 -20.17 15.47 -9.60
CA GLU A 75 -20.82 14.19 -9.92
C GLU A 75 -20.41 13.08 -8.94
N LEU A 76 -19.14 13.03 -8.52
CA LEU A 76 -18.67 12.08 -7.50
C LEU A 76 -19.34 12.35 -6.15
N SER A 77 -19.43 13.61 -5.73
CA SER A 77 -20.12 14.00 -4.49
C SER A 77 -21.59 13.60 -4.51
N ASP A 78 -22.31 13.90 -5.61
CA ASP A 78 -23.72 13.56 -5.77
C ASP A 78 -23.93 12.04 -5.76
N TRP A 79 -23.09 11.29 -6.46
CA TRP A 79 -23.13 9.83 -6.47
C TRP A 79 -22.87 9.23 -5.09
N THR A 80 -21.84 9.73 -4.40
CA THR A 80 -21.51 9.33 -3.02
C THR A 80 -22.66 9.59 -2.06
N ASN A 81 -23.33 10.74 -2.17
CA ASN A 81 -24.47 11.10 -1.32
C ASN A 81 -25.68 10.18 -1.56
N ARG A 82 -25.99 9.87 -2.81
CA ARG A 82 -27.04 8.91 -3.17
C ARG A 82 -26.77 7.50 -2.61
N LEU A 83 -25.51 7.04 -2.74
CA LEU A 83 -25.06 5.76 -2.16
C LEU A 83 -25.15 5.80 -0.62
N ALA A 84 -24.76 6.90 0.02
CA ALA A 84 -24.85 7.05 1.47
C ALA A 84 -26.31 6.90 1.97
N HIS A 85 -27.28 7.50 1.27
CA HIS A 85 -28.69 7.27 1.55
C HIS A 85 -29.09 5.79 1.39
N ALA A 86 -28.71 5.14 0.30
CA ALA A 86 -29.02 3.73 0.10
C ALA A 86 -28.41 2.83 1.21
N LEU A 87 -27.18 3.13 1.64
CA LEU A 87 -26.55 2.40 2.75
C LEU A 87 -27.32 2.53 4.06
N VAL A 88 -27.83 3.72 4.39
CA VAL A 88 -28.57 3.96 5.64
C VAL A 88 -30.01 3.49 5.53
N ASP A 89 -30.74 3.93 4.51
CA ASP A 89 -32.19 3.76 4.42
C ASP A 89 -32.56 2.34 3.99
N ASP A 90 -31.81 1.75 3.05
CA ASP A 90 -32.19 0.46 2.44
C ASP A 90 -31.39 -0.71 3.02
N LEU A 91 -30.09 -0.50 3.35
CA LEU A 91 -29.24 -1.57 3.90
C LEU A 91 -29.10 -1.51 5.42
N GLY A 92 -29.53 -0.42 6.07
CA GLY A 92 -29.51 -0.27 7.54
C GLY A 92 -28.11 -0.11 8.15
N VAL A 93 -27.14 0.38 7.37
CA VAL A 93 -25.78 0.65 7.85
C VAL A 93 -25.81 1.74 8.91
N LYS A 94 -25.12 1.48 10.03
CA LYS A 94 -24.98 2.40 11.16
C LYS A 94 -23.53 2.81 11.37
N PRO A 95 -23.26 4.00 11.95
CA PRO A 95 -21.92 4.41 12.31
C PRO A 95 -21.18 3.33 13.14
N GLY A 96 -19.96 2.99 12.72
CA GLY A 96 -19.13 1.93 13.31
C GLY A 96 -19.36 0.52 12.73
N ASN A 97 -20.41 0.27 11.92
CA ASN A 97 -20.55 -1.01 11.24
C ASN A 97 -19.36 -1.24 10.28
N ARG A 98 -18.87 -2.48 10.19
CA ARG A 98 -17.81 -2.84 9.24
C ARG A 98 -18.46 -3.19 7.92
N VAL A 99 -18.03 -2.47 6.86
CA VAL A 99 -18.52 -2.64 5.49
C VAL A 99 -17.38 -3.14 4.62
N LEU A 100 -17.50 -4.37 4.13
CA LEU A 100 -16.57 -4.92 3.16
C LEU A 100 -16.91 -4.41 1.76
N ILE A 101 -15.90 -3.97 1.00
CA ILE A 101 -16.05 -3.60 -0.41
C ILE A 101 -15.16 -4.51 -1.25
N ARG A 102 -15.77 -5.18 -2.24
CA ARG A 102 -15.09 -6.11 -3.13
C ARG A 102 -15.24 -5.71 -4.57
N ALA A 103 -14.17 -5.20 -5.17
CA ALA A 103 -14.11 -4.83 -6.59
C ALA A 103 -12.67 -4.70 -7.08
N ALA A 104 -12.50 -4.62 -8.40
CA ALA A 104 -11.28 -4.13 -9.04
C ALA A 104 -11.17 -2.60 -8.90
N ASN A 105 -10.05 -2.01 -9.35
CA ASN A 105 -9.85 -0.56 -9.33
C ASN A 105 -10.78 0.13 -10.34
N ASN A 106 -11.96 0.53 -9.90
CA ASN A 106 -12.94 1.26 -10.73
C ASN A 106 -13.59 2.41 -9.96
N PRO A 107 -14.26 3.36 -10.65
CA PRO A 107 -14.91 4.49 -10.00
C PRO A 107 -16.01 4.11 -9.00
N ALA A 108 -16.72 2.99 -9.23
CA ALA A 108 -17.77 2.55 -8.33
C ALA A 108 -17.22 2.10 -6.97
N LEU A 109 -16.05 1.44 -6.93
CA LEU A 109 -15.37 1.12 -5.67
C LEU A 109 -15.08 2.39 -4.87
N VAL A 110 -14.54 3.43 -5.51
CA VAL A 110 -14.22 4.71 -4.84
C VAL A 110 -15.49 5.37 -4.31
N ALA A 111 -16.57 5.40 -5.10
CA ALA A 111 -17.85 5.98 -4.67
C ALA A 111 -18.46 5.20 -3.48
N CYS A 112 -18.43 3.87 -3.50
CA CYS A 112 -18.86 3.02 -2.39
C CYS A 112 -18.00 3.22 -1.13
N TRP A 113 -16.66 3.33 -1.29
CA TRP A 113 -15.74 3.60 -0.19
C TRP A 113 -16.02 4.96 0.46
N LEU A 114 -16.19 6.01 -0.35
CA LEU A 114 -16.53 7.35 0.15
C LEU A 114 -17.91 7.35 0.84
N ALA A 115 -18.92 6.68 0.26
CA ALA A 115 -20.25 6.59 0.85
C ALA A 115 -20.25 5.89 2.20
N ALA A 116 -19.57 4.73 2.30
CA ALA A 116 -19.43 4.00 3.56
C ALA A 116 -18.68 4.83 4.62
N THR A 117 -17.59 5.53 4.22
CA THR A 117 -16.86 6.44 5.11
C THR A 117 -17.74 7.61 5.57
N LYS A 118 -18.57 8.15 4.68
CA LYS A 118 -19.46 9.29 4.95
C LYS A 118 -20.55 8.97 5.99
N VAL A 119 -21.10 7.77 5.94
CA VAL A 119 -22.08 7.30 6.93
C VAL A 119 -21.44 6.85 8.24
N GLY A 120 -20.13 7.05 8.41
CA GLY A 120 -19.38 6.69 9.60
C GLY A 120 -19.15 5.17 9.76
N ALA A 121 -19.25 4.41 8.67
CA ALA A 121 -18.88 2.99 8.68
C ALA A 121 -17.35 2.81 8.61
N VAL A 122 -16.90 1.65 9.09
CA VAL A 122 -15.49 1.23 9.02
C VAL A 122 -15.29 0.35 7.79
N VAL A 123 -14.51 0.82 6.83
CA VAL A 123 -14.37 0.14 5.54
C VAL A 123 -13.29 -0.93 5.57
N VAL A 124 -13.55 -2.04 4.88
CA VAL A 124 -12.62 -3.12 4.60
C VAL A 124 -12.61 -3.38 3.09
N ASN A 125 -11.61 -2.89 2.38
CA ASN A 125 -11.47 -3.16 0.96
C ASN A 125 -10.81 -4.53 0.72
N THR A 126 -11.32 -5.29 -0.25
CA THR A 126 -10.78 -6.62 -0.58
C THR A 126 -10.55 -6.77 -2.09
N MET A 127 -9.54 -7.58 -2.43
CA MET A 127 -9.19 -7.85 -3.82
C MET A 127 -10.20 -8.76 -4.52
N PRO A 128 -10.38 -8.61 -5.85
CA PRO A 128 -11.23 -9.49 -6.66
C PRO A 128 -10.84 -10.97 -6.57
N MET A 129 -9.58 -11.25 -6.33
CA MET A 129 -9.02 -12.61 -6.44
C MET A 129 -9.15 -13.45 -5.17
N LEU A 130 -9.57 -12.85 -4.03
CA LEU A 130 -9.81 -13.60 -2.80
C LEU A 130 -10.98 -14.56 -3.00
N ARG A 131 -10.83 -15.78 -2.48
CA ARG A 131 -11.88 -16.80 -2.48
C ARG A 131 -12.72 -16.74 -1.22
N ALA A 132 -13.83 -17.43 -1.21
CA ALA A 132 -14.76 -17.47 -0.07
C ALA A 132 -14.07 -17.79 1.27
N LYS A 133 -13.10 -18.71 1.28
CA LYS A 133 -12.33 -19.05 2.50
C LYS A 133 -11.56 -17.87 3.08
N GLU A 134 -10.88 -17.11 2.23
CA GLU A 134 -10.08 -15.95 2.66
C GLU A 134 -10.98 -14.80 3.05
N LEU A 135 -12.09 -14.59 2.31
CA LEU A 135 -13.13 -13.62 2.66
C LEU A 135 -13.76 -13.94 4.01
N SER A 136 -14.06 -15.22 4.29
CA SER A 136 -14.62 -15.64 5.58
C SER A 136 -13.68 -15.33 6.75
N ALA A 137 -12.37 -15.53 6.58
CA ALA A 137 -11.39 -15.19 7.61
C ALA A 137 -11.36 -13.68 7.91
N ILE A 138 -11.48 -12.83 6.88
CA ILE A 138 -11.57 -11.37 7.02
C ILE A 138 -12.89 -10.98 7.68
N VAL A 139 -14.00 -11.55 7.22
CA VAL A 139 -15.35 -11.31 7.77
C VAL A 139 -15.41 -11.66 9.25
N ASP A 140 -14.85 -12.80 9.64
CA ASP A 140 -14.85 -13.26 11.04
C ASP A 140 -13.94 -12.39 11.91
N LYS A 141 -12.72 -12.06 11.47
CA LYS A 141 -11.78 -11.23 12.23
C LYS A 141 -12.34 -9.83 12.48
N ALA A 142 -12.93 -9.20 11.47
CA ALA A 142 -13.47 -7.84 11.59
C ALA A 142 -14.94 -7.80 11.98
N GLN A 143 -15.61 -8.95 12.18
CA GLN A 143 -17.06 -9.04 12.44
C GLN A 143 -17.85 -8.18 11.44
N ILE A 144 -17.61 -8.39 10.14
CA ILE A 144 -18.21 -7.61 9.07
C ILE A 144 -19.70 -7.88 8.98
N THR A 145 -20.50 -6.82 8.99
CA THR A 145 -21.97 -6.91 8.99
C THR A 145 -22.58 -6.73 7.60
N HIS A 146 -21.92 -5.96 6.74
CA HIS A 146 -22.38 -5.61 5.39
C HIS A 146 -21.27 -5.81 4.36
N ALA A 147 -21.64 -6.23 3.17
CA ALA A 147 -20.71 -6.30 2.03
C ALA A 147 -21.32 -5.63 0.80
N LEU A 148 -20.51 -4.80 0.14
CA LEU A 148 -20.77 -4.22 -1.17
C LEU A 148 -19.87 -4.95 -2.16
N CYS A 149 -20.45 -5.62 -3.14
CA CYS A 149 -19.71 -6.46 -4.07
C CYS A 149 -20.01 -6.09 -5.51
N ASP A 150 -18.98 -5.92 -6.32
CA ASP A 150 -19.15 -5.88 -7.77
C ASP A 150 -19.89 -7.14 -8.22
N THR A 151 -20.98 -6.97 -8.96
CA THR A 151 -21.86 -8.07 -9.39
C THR A 151 -21.10 -9.17 -10.12
N ARG A 152 -20.01 -8.84 -10.80
CA ARG A 152 -19.13 -9.79 -11.51
C ARG A 152 -18.34 -10.71 -10.56
N LEU A 153 -18.27 -10.37 -9.26
CA LEU A 153 -17.51 -11.07 -8.22
C LEU A 153 -18.42 -11.70 -7.16
N MET A 154 -19.72 -11.76 -7.40
CA MET A 154 -20.73 -12.11 -6.40
C MET A 154 -20.66 -13.57 -5.93
N ASP A 155 -20.22 -14.50 -6.77
CA ASP A 155 -20.22 -15.95 -6.44
C ASP A 155 -19.45 -16.27 -5.17
N GLU A 156 -18.21 -15.80 -5.05
CA GLU A 156 -17.37 -16.02 -3.87
C GLU A 156 -17.90 -15.27 -2.63
N MET A 157 -18.51 -14.09 -2.83
CA MET A 157 -19.11 -13.33 -1.75
C MET A 157 -20.38 -14.01 -1.22
N THR A 158 -21.21 -14.54 -2.10
CA THR A 158 -22.41 -15.33 -1.74
C THR A 158 -22.00 -16.59 -0.97
N ALA A 159 -20.97 -17.30 -1.45
CA ALA A 159 -20.45 -18.48 -0.77
C ALA A 159 -19.91 -18.13 0.64
N CYS A 160 -19.19 -17.02 0.80
CA CYS A 160 -18.74 -16.51 2.09
C CYS A 160 -19.91 -16.18 3.02
N ALA A 161 -20.95 -15.51 2.50
CA ALA A 161 -22.08 -15.06 3.31
C ALA A 161 -22.93 -16.20 3.85
N LYS A 162 -23.02 -17.33 3.11
CA LYS A 162 -23.88 -18.48 3.42
C LYS A 162 -23.66 -19.03 4.83
N ASP A 163 -22.41 -19.13 5.25
CA ASP A 163 -22.04 -19.75 6.52
C ASP A 163 -21.55 -18.71 7.56
N SER A 164 -21.61 -17.41 7.21
CA SER A 164 -21.15 -16.36 8.10
C SER A 164 -22.13 -16.07 9.23
N ARG A 165 -21.60 -16.01 10.45
CA ARG A 165 -22.38 -15.57 11.64
C ARG A 165 -22.54 -14.05 11.71
N TYR A 166 -21.66 -13.28 11.06
CA TYR A 166 -21.61 -11.82 11.14
C TYR A 166 -22.20 -11.13 9.92
N LEU A 167 -21.88 -11.58 8.70
CA LEU A 167 -22.31 -10.96 7.46
C LEU A 167 -23.80 -11.18 7.23
N LYS A 168 -24.59 -10.12 7.36
CA LYS A 168 -26.05 -10.16 7.27
C LYS A 168 -26.61 -9.63 5.97
N THR A 169 -25.90 -8.68 5.36
CA THR A 169 -26.35 -7.98 4.16
C THR A 169 -25.25 -8.01 3.11
N VAL A 170 -25.59 -8.44 1.91
CA VAL A 170 -24.72 -8.37 0.72
C VAL A 170 -25.49 -7.64 -0.37
N ALA A 171 -24.94 -6.52 -0.84
CA ALA A 171 -25.53 -5.74 -1.93
C ALA A 171 -24.58 -5.70 -3.12
N GLY A 172 -25.13 -5.94 -4.32
CA GLY A 172 -24.39 -5.85 -5.57
C GLY A 172 -24.39 -4.44 -6.12
N PHE A 173 -23.23 -3.95 -6.58
CA PHE A 173 -23.09 -2.74 -7.38
C PHE A 173 -22.46 -3.05 -8.73
N ASP A 174 -22.64 -2.17 -9.71
CA ASP A 174 -22.12 -2.34 -11.06
C ASP A 174 -20.74 -1.67 -11.20
N GLY A 175 -19.67 -2.48 -11.15
CA GLY A 175 -18.30 -2.01 -11.37
C GLY A 175 -18.05 -1.41 -12.75
N THR A 176 -18.91 -1.70 -13.76
CA THR A 176 -18.79 -1.13 -15.12
C THR A 176 -19.34 0.29 -15.23
N SER A 177 -20.00 0.78 -14.17
CA SER A 177 -20.65 2.10 -14.11
C SER A 177 -21.85 2.29 -15.07
N ASN A 178 -22.52 1.20 -15.47
CA ASN A 178 -23.80 1.26 -16.20
C ASN A 178 -25.01 1.42 -15.26
N HIS A 179 -24.78 1.29 -13.94
CA HIS A 179 -25.79 1.43 -12.88
C HIS A 179 -26.93 0.41 -12.98
N ASP A 180 -26.64 -0.82 -13.41
CA ASP A 180 -27.65 -1.86 -13.59
C ASP A 180 -27.86 -2.75 -12.35
N ALA A 181 -27.01 -2.66 -11.34
CA ALA A 181 -27.13 -3.44 -10.12
C ALA A 181 -28.20 -2.88 -9.15
N GLU A 182 -28.58 -3.70 -8.18
CA GLU A 182 -29.62 -3.36 -7.20
C GLU A 182 -29.28 -2.10 -6.40
N LEU A 183 -28.05 -2.04 -5.85
CA LEU A 183 -27.60 -0.88 -5.08
C LEU A 183 -27.61 0.41 -5.91
N ASP A 184 -27.19 0.31 -7.17
CA ASP A 184 -27.15 1.47 -8.07
C ASP A 184 -28.57 2.00 -8.36
N ARG A 185 -29.54 1.10 -8.61
CA ARG A 185 -30.94 1.50 -8.81
C ARG A 185 -31.52 2.19 -7.59
N HIS A 186 -31.30 1.64 -6.40
CA HIS A 186 -31.72 2.28 -5.14
C HIS A 186 -31.07 3.66 -5.00
N ALA A 187 -29.77 3.78 -5.25
CA ALA A 187 -29.05 5.04 -5.16
C ALA A 187 -29.60 6.11 -6.14
N LEU A 188 -29.97 5.74 -7.37
CA LEU A 188 -30.48 6.69 -8.37
C LEU A 188 -31.76 7.39 -7.92
N GLU A 189 -32.57 6.76 -7.09
CA GLU A 189 -33.82 7.31 -6.55
C GLU A 189 -33.61 8.24 -5.34
N LYS A 190 -32.38 8.26 -4.76
CA LYS A 190 -32.08 9.03 -3.55
C LYS A 190 -31.68 10.48 -3.85
N PRO A 191 -31.84 11.39 -2.86
CA PRO A 191 -31.38 12.78 -2.96
C PRO A 191 -29.85 12.87 -3.16
N VAL A 192 -29.42 13.97 -3.80
CA VAL A 192 -27.98 14.31 -3.98
C VAL A 192 -27.37 15.04 -2.78
N GLN A 193 -28.14 15.32 -1.75
CA GLN A 193 -27.69 15.93 -0.50
C GLN A 193 -27.79 14.89 0.62
N PHE A 194 -26.75 14.76 1.41
CA PHE A 194 -26.71 13.85 2.55
C PHE A 194 -25.97 14.51 3.71
N ASP A 195 -26.57 14.50 4.88
CA ASP A 195 -25.95 15.01 6.11
C ASP A 195 -24.97 13.96 6.64
N ALA A 196 -23.68 14.15 6.35
CA ALA A 196 -22.63 13.24 6.74
C ALA A 196 -22.56 13.08 8.27
N VAL A 197 -22.32 11.86 8.72
CA VAL A 197 -22.11 11.58 10.14
C VAL A 197 -20.92 12.41 10.64
N GLN A 198 -21.14 13.13 11.74
CA GLN A 198 -20.14 13.96 12.41
C GLN A 198 -19.17 13.06 13.19
N THR A 199 -18.39 12.27 12.48
CA THR A 199 -17.39 11.37 13.05
C THR A 199 -16.34 12.15 13.85
N SER A 200 -15.79 11.50 14.89
CA SER A 200 -14.58 11.99 15.51
C SER A 200 -13.40 11.83 14.56
N GLN A 201 -12.41 12.73 14.61
CA GLN A 201 -11.16 12.49 13.91
C GLN A 201 -10.46 11.18 14.36
N ASP A 202 -10.80 10.69 15.56
CA ASP A 202 -10.30 9.47 16.18
C ASP A 202 -11.25 8.26 16.02
N ASP A 203 -12.31 8.38 15.23
CA ASP A 203 -13.13 7.22 14.86
C ASP A 203 -12.38 6.41 13.79
N VAL A 204 -12.44 5.07 13.92
CA VAL A 204 -11.83 4.17 12.95
C VAL A 204 -12.62 4.25 11.64
N ALA A 205 -11.92 4.57 10.54
CA ALA A 205 -12.52 4.70 9.20
C ALA A 205 -12.15 3.54 8.28
N LEU A 206 -11.00 2.90 8.53
CA LEU A 206 -10.46 1.85 7.66
C LEU A 206 -9.81 0.74 8.48
N LEU A 207 -10.03 -0.51 8.05
CA LEU A 207 -9.22 -1.66 8.47
C LEU A 207 -8.36 -2.11 7.29
N GLY A 208 -7.05 -1.98 7.45
CA GLY A 208 -6.07 -2.49 6.50
C GLY A 208 -5.69 -3.94 6.84
N PHE A 209 -6.01 -4.89 5.95
CA PHE A 209 -5.63 -6.29 6.14
C PHE A 209 -4.27 -6.60 5.51
N THR A 210 -3.45 -7.34 6.25
CA THR A 210 -2.19 -7.92 5.75
C THR A 210 -2.24 -9.44 5.80
N SER A 211 -1.59 -10.10 4.83
CA SER A 211 -1.37 -11.53 4.88
C SER A 211 -0.35 -11.83 5.98
N GLY A 212 -0.81 -12.34 7.11
CA GLY A 212 0.07 -12.84 8.15
C GLY A 212 0.90 -14.02 7.64
N THR A 213 2.19 -14.08 7.98
CA THR A 213 3.07 -15.24 7.73
C THR A 213 2.56 -16.52 8.42
N THR A 214 1.68 -16.36 9.40
CA THR A 214 1.06 -17.45 10.19
C THR A 214 -0.27 -17.96 9.60
N GLY A 215 -0.73 -17.42 8.46
CA GLY A 215 -2.00 -17.81 7.83
C GLY A 215 -3.25 -17.15 8.43
N THR A 216 -3.18 -16.50 9.59
CA THR A 216 -4.29 -15.71 10.16
C THR A 216 -4.15 -14.26 9.71
N PRO A 217 -5.20 -13.66 9.10
CA PRO A 217 -5.13 -12.28 8.66
C PRO A 217 -5.02 -11.33 9.84
N LYS A 218 -4.10 -10.36 9.74
CA LYS A 218 -3.95 -9.26 10.67
C LYS A 218 -4.65 -8.04 10.10
N ALA A 219 -5.29 -7.25 10.96
CA ALA A 219 -5.95 -6.01 10.57
C ALA A 219 -5.42 -4.84 11.38
N THR A 220 -5.06 -3.75 10.71
CA THR A 220 -4.69 -2.49 11.35
C THR A 220 -5.84 -1.49 11.27
N MET A 221 -6.04 -0.73 12.34
CA MET A 221 -7.09 0.26 12.47
C MET A 221 -6.56 1.66 12.17
N HIS A 222 -7.20 2.35 11.21
CA HIS A 222 -6.85 3.71 10.83
C HIS A 222 -8.02 4.66 11.06
N PHE A 223 -7.73 5.81 11.64
CA PHE A 223 -8.69 6.82 11.98
C PHE A 223 -9.01 7.73 10.78
N HIS A 224 -10.11 8.49 10.86
CA HIS A 224 -10.46 9.47 9.83
C HIS A 224 -9.31 10.47 9.57
N ARG A 225 -8.63 10.94 10.61
CA ARG A 225 -7.47 11.83 10.46
C ARG A 225 -6.30 11.16 9.75
N ASP A 226 -6.06 9.86 9.97
CA ASP A 226 -4.94 9.14 9.38
C ASP A 226 -5.03 9.14 7.86
N LEU A 227 -6.25 9.05 7.29
CA LEU A 227 -6.49 9.10 5.85
C LEU A 227 -6.06 10.45 5.25
N LEU A 228 -6.21 11.54 5.99
CA LEU A 228 -5.80 12.87 5.52
C LEU A 228 -4.33 13.16 5.82
N LEU A 229 -3.81 12.65 6.94
CA LEU A 229 -2.40 12.82 7.35
C LEU A 229 -1.42 12.29 6.31
N ILE A 230 -1.70 11.14 5.69
CA ILE A 230 -0.84 10.60 4.63
C ILE A 230 -0.82 11.49 3.38
N ALA A 231 -1.93 12.14 3.06
CA ALA A 231 -2.01 13.08 1.95
C ALA A 231 -1.32 14.40 2.30
N ASP A 232 -1.63 14.97 3.47
CA ASP A 232 -1.08 16.26 3.90
C ASP A 232 0.43 16.17 4.21
N GLY A 233 0.95 15.01 4.60
CA GLY A 233 2.38 14.75 4.76
C GLY A 233 3.07 14.41 3.43
N TYR A 234 2.71 13.30 2.79
CA TYR A 234 3.43 12.79 1.63
C TYR A 234 3.01 13.48 0.31
N ALA A 235 1.72 13.53 0.01
CA ALA A 235 1.30 14.05 -1.29
C ALA A 235 1.51 15.57 -1.40
N ARG A 236 1.33 16.33 -0.31
CA ARG A 236 1.62 17.76 -0.29
C ARG A 236 3.11 18.05 -0.32
N GLU A 237 3.89 17.45 0.60
CA GLU A 237 5.26 17.88 0.87
C GLU A 237 6.29 17.16 -0.03
N VAL A 238 6.04 15.92 -0.42
CA VAL A 238 6.95 15.13 -1.25
C VAL A 238 6.55 15.19 -2.71
N LEU A 239 5.29 14.87 -3.03
CA LEU A 239 4.81 14.87 -4.43
C LEU A 239 4.43 16.26 -4.94
N GLN A 240 4.19 17.22 -4.04
CA GLN A 240 3.77 18.58 -4.38
C GLN A 240 2.56 18.56 -5.33
N VAL A 241 1.52 17.79 -4.94
CA VAL A 241 0.33 17.56 -5.77
C VAL A 241 -0.43 18.86 -6.01
N THR A 242 -0.83 19.07 -7.25
CA THR A 242 -1.65 20.20 -7.70
C THR A 242 -2.96 19.73 -8.33
N PRO A 243 -3.96 20.59 -8.49
CA PRO A 243 -5.21 20.23 -9.16
C PRO A 243 -5.05 19.81 -10.63
N ASP A 244 -3.93 20.16 -11.26
CA ASP A 244 -3.64 19.82 -12.66
C ASP A 244 -3.06 18.40 -12.80
N ASP A 245 -2.77 17.71 -11.70
CA ASP A 245 -2.20 16.38 -11.74
C ASP A 245 -3.22 15.31 -12.12
N ILE A 246 -2.73 14.35 -12.89
CA ILE A 246 -3.49 13.15 -13.29
C ILE A 246 -2.69 11.92 -12.83
N PHE A 247 -3.29 11.15 -11.94
CA PHE A 247 -2.68 9.99 -11.34
C PHE A 247 -3.01 8.72 -12.11
N VAL A 248 -2.04 7.84 -12.27
CA VAL A 248 -2.17 6.49 -12.82
C VAL A 248 -1.37 5.51 -11.96
N GLY A 249 -1.77 4.25 -11.94
CA GLY A 249 -0.97 3.24 -11.23
C GLY A 249 -1.58 1.85 -11.21
N SER A 250 -0.76 0.91 -10.77
CA SER A 250 -1.12 -0.50 -10.67
C SER A 250 -1.57 -0.98 -9.28
N PRO A 251 -1.25 -0.31 -8.16
CA PRO A 251 -1.60 -0.86 -6.86
C PRO A 251 -3.12 -0.97 -6.67
N PRO A 252 -3.62 -2.13 -6.20
CA PRO A 252 -5.04 -2.28 -5.89
C PRO A 252 -5.51 -1.32 -4.80
N LEU A 253 -6.69 -0.73 -4.97
CA LEU A 253 -7.36 0.09 -3.94
C LEU A 253 -7.73 -0.72 -2.68
N ALA A 254 -7.64 -2.02 -2.74
CA ALA A 254 -7.77 -2.92 -1.59
C ALA A 254 -6.57 -2.82 -0.63
N PHE A 255 -5.45 -2.29 -1.08
CA PHE A 255 -4.27 -2.04 -0.25
C PHE A 255 -4.08 -0.55 0.01
N THR A 256 -3.47 -0.25 1.14
CA THR A 256 -3.25 1.13 1.59
C THR A 256 -2.39 1.93 0.60
N PHE A 257 -1.41 1.30 -0.06
CA PHE A 257 -0.59 1.95 -1.10
C PHE A 257 -1.45 2.41 -2.30
N GLY A 258 -2.35 1.55 -2.78
CA GLY A 258 -3.27 1.90 -3.87
C GLY A 258 -4.33 2.90 -3.43
N LEU A 259 -4.95 2.69 -2.27
CA LEU A 259 -5.99 3.59 -1.74
C LEU A 259 -5.45 5.00 -1.51
N GLY A 260 -4.25 5.14 -0.92
CA GLY A 260 -3.59 6.43 -0.76
C GLY A 260 -3.25 7.06 -2.11
N GLY A 261 -2.44 6.35 -2.91
CA GLY A 261 -1.89 6.89 -4.16
C GLY A 261 -2.90 7.15 -5.27
N LEU A 262 -3.97 6.35 -5.37
CA LEU A 262 -4.92 6.42 -6.49
C LEU A 262 -6.33 6.89 -6.11
N ALA A 263 -6.60 7.20 -4.83
CA ALA A 263 -7.86 7.78 -4.40
C ALA A 263 -7.65 8.95 -3.45
N ILE A 264 -7.04 8.74 -2.28
CA ILE A 264 -6.94 9.78 -1.25
C ILE A 264 -6.11 10.98 -1.73
N PHE A 265 -4.93 10.73 -2.31
CA PHE A 265 -4.02 11.81 -2.71
C PHE A 265 -4.61 12.71 -3.80
N PRO A 266 -5.05 12.18 -4.96
CA PRO A 266 -5.64 13.05 -5.96
C PRO A 266 -6.89 13.76 -5.44
N LEU A 267 -7.78 13.06 -4.74
CA LEU A 267 -9.02 13.65 -4.24
C LEU A 267 -8.80 14.75 -3.18
N ARG A 268 -7.74 14.67 -2.37
CA ARG A 268 -7.41 15.70 -1.36
C ARG A 268 -7.00 17.03 -1.97
N PHE A 269 -6.48 17.05 -3.20
CA PHE A 269 -5.90 18.23 -3.83
C PHE A 269 -6.64 18.71 -5.08
N GLY A 270 -7.83 18.19 -5.39
CA GLY A 270 -8.57 18.58 -6.58
C GLY A 270 -8.04 17.99 -7.89
N ALA A 271 -7.12 17.03 -7.80
CA ALA A 271 -6.49 16.33 -8.92
C ALA A 271 -7.34 15.17 -9.45
N THR A 272 -6.92 14.55 -10.54
CA THR A 272 -7.64 13.46 -11.22
C THR A 272 -7.00 12.11 -10.90
N ALA A 273 -7.81 11.10 -10.55
CA ALA A 273 -7.40 9.70 -10.50
C ALA A 273 -7.86 8.94 -11.74
N THR A 274 -6.95 8.20 -12.39
CA THR A 274 -7.31 7.23 -13.42
C THR A 274 -7.29 5.83 -12.80
N LEU A 275 -8.37 5.09 -13.01
CA LEU A 275 -8.58 3.78 -12.40
C LEU A 275 -8.65 2.70 -13.47
N LEU A 276 -7.77 1.70 -13.35
CA LEU A 276 -7.63 0.59 -14.27
C LEU A 276 -7.95 -0.72 -13.55
N GLU A 277 -8.95 -1.45 -14.01
CA GLU A 277 -9.26 -2.78 -13.49
C GLU A 277 -8.14 -3.79 -13.78
N THR A 278 -7.47 -3.63 -14.92
CA THR A 278 -6.27 -4.38 -15.30
C THR A 278 -5.14 -3.40 -15.56
N ALA A 279 -4.36 -3.13 -14.54
CA ALA A 279 -3.25 -2.17 -14.59
C ALA A 279 -1.94 -2.84 -15.03
N SER A 280 -1.92 -3.41 -16.24
CA SER A 280 -0.70 -3.89 -16.89
C SER A 280 0.16 -2.72 -17.37
N PRO A 281 1.49 -2.88 -17.55
CA PRO A 281 2.33 -1.83 -18.10
C PRO A 281 1.83 -1.25 -19.43
N PRO A 282 1.39 -2.04 -20.43
CA PRO A 282 0.78 -1.48 -21.65
C PRO A 282 -0.45 -0.61 -21.40
N ASN A 283 -1.37 -1.06 -20.52
CA ASN A 283 -2.58 -0.30 -20.22
C ASN A 283 -2.26 1.01 -19.46
N MET A 284 -1.26 0.99 -18.58
CA MET A 284 -0.81 2.21 -17.90
C MET A 284 -0.17 3.19 -18.88
N ILE A 285 0.64 2.71 -19.84
CA ILE A 285 1.22 3.54 -20.90
C ILE A 285 0.13 4.18 -21.75
N GLU A 286 -0.87 3.42 -22.18
CA GLU A 286 -2.04 3.94 -22.92
C GLU A 286 -2.73 5.08 -22.16
N ILE A 287 -2.92 4.95 -20.85
CA ILE A 287 -3.51 6.00 -20.02
C ILE A 287 -2.58 7.22 -19.94
N ILE A 288 -1.27 7.00 -19.76
CA ILE A 288 -0.29 8.10 -19.71
C ILE A 288 -0.33 8.90 -21.01
N GLU A 289 -0.33 8.23 -22.14
CA GLU A 289 -0.38 8.87 -23.46
C GLU A 289 -1.71 9.56 -23.75
N THR A 290 -2.83 8.88 -23.42
CA THR A 290 -4.19 9.38 -23.74
C THR A 290 -4.58 10.58 -22.88
N TYR A 291 -4.33 10.50 -21.58
CA TYR A 291 -4.75 11.53 -20.62
C TYR A 291 -3.62 12.44 -20.16
N LYS A 292 -2.38 12.21 -20.65
CA LYS A 292 -1.19 12.94 -20.21
C LYS A 292 -1.00 12.87 -18.70
N ALA A 293 -1.09 11.64 -18.15
CA ALA A 293 -0.91 11.42 -16.72
C ALA A 293 0.45 11.97 -16.24
N THR A 294 0.44 12.56 -15.05
CA THR A 294 1.60 13.29 -14.51
C THR A 294 2.26 12.59 -13.33
N VAL A 295 1.51 11.72 -12.62
CA VAL A 295 2.00 10.98 -11.45
C VAL A 295 1.68 9.51 -11.62
N CYS A 296 2.70 8.66 -11.57
CA CYS A 296 2.56 7.20 -11.67
C CYS A 296 2.95 6.51 -10.37
N PHE A 297 2.07 5.62 -9.86
CA PHE A 297 2.33 4.76 -8.71
C PHE A 297 2.43 3.32 -9.17
N THR A 298 3.61 2.70 -9.08
CA THR A 298 3.74 1.28 -9.39
C THR A 298 5.01 0.67 -8.75
N ALA A 299 5.23 -0.63 -8.98
CA ALA A 299 6.41 -1.34 -8.51
C ALA A 299 7.59 -1.23 -9.52
N PRO A 300 8.83 -1.45 -9.07
CA PRO A 300 10.02 -1.45 -9.94
C PRO A 300 9.93 -2.34 -11.18
N THR A 301 9.30 -3.50 -11.03
CA THR A 301 9.10 -4.45 -12.15
C THR A 301 8.27 -3.86 -13.28
N ALA A 302 7.24 -3.07 -12.97
CA ALA A 302 6.43 -2.39 -13.98
C ALA A 302 7.20 -1.24 -14.64
N TYR A 303 8.00 -0.47 -13.88
CA TYR A 303 8.86 0.57 -14.47
C TYR A 303 9.87 0.01 -15.44
N ARG A 304 10.47 -1.17 -15.17
CA ARG A 304 11.34 -1.85 -16.11
C ARG A 304 10.63 -2.15 -17.44
N ALA A 305 9.40 -2.65 -17.37
CA ALA A 305 8.61 -2.91 -18.57
C ALA A 305 8.24 -1.63 -19.33
N MET A 306 7.97 -0.53 -18.62
CA MET A 306 7.73 0.78 -19.23
C MET A 306 8.99 1.33 -19.92
N LEU A 307 10.17 1.18 -19.32
CA LEU A 307 11.45 1.57 -19.92
C LEU A 307 11.70 0.82 -21.23
N ALA A 308 11.46 -0.49 -21.27
CA ALA A 308 11.56 -1.27 -22.50
C ALA A 308 10.57 -0.76 -23.57
N ALA A 309 9.33 -0.41 -23.19
CA ALA A 309 8.36 0.15 -24.12
C ALA A 309 8.74 1.53 -24.66
N MET A 310 9.49 2.35 -23.89
CA MET A 310 10.02 3.64 -24.39
C MET A 310 11.04 3.44 -25.51
N GLU A 311 11.85 2.37 -25.49
CA GLU A 311 12.75 2.01 -26.58
C GLU A 311 11.97 1.70 -27.86
N ASP A 312 10.73 1.20 -27.76
CA ASP A 312 9.80 0.93 -28.84
C ASP A 312 8.92 2.15 -29.22
N GLY A 313 9.14 3.31 -28.59
CA GLY A 313 8.52 4.60 -28.94
C GLY A 313 7.36 5.06 -28.05
N ALA A 314 7.11 4.44 -26.90
CA ALA A 314 6.09 4.91 -25.95
C ALA A 314 6.47 6.29 -25.35
N ASP A 315 5.48 7.19 -25.24
CA ASP A 315 5.67 8.57 -24.73
C ASP A 315 5.26 8.69 -23.26
N LEU A 316 6.23 8.66 -22.34
CA LEU A 316 6.04 8.90 -20.91
C LEU A 316 6.43 10.33 -20.48
N SER A 317 6.63 11.25 -21.43
CA SER A 317 7.16 12.60 -21.15
C SER A 317 6.26 13.45 -20.24
N SER A 318 4.95 13.17 -20.19
CA SER A 318 4.01 13.84 -19.31
C SER A 318 4.20 13.52 -17.83
N LEU A 319 4.79 12.37 -17.48
CA LEU A 319 5.06 12.01 -16.10
C LEU A 319 6.07 12.97 -15.49
N ARG A 320 5.68 13.68 -14.43
CA ARG A 320 6.56 14.50 -13.60
C ARG A 320 7.06 13.74 -12.37
N ALA A 321 6.30 12.75 -11.90
CA ALA A 321 6.62 11.92 -10.74
C ALA A 321 6.40 10.44 -11.04
N ALA A 322 7.43 9.64 -10.82
CA ALA A 322 7.41 8.18 -10.84
C ALA A 322 7.64 7.68 -9.41
N VAL A 323 6.58 7.21 -8.74
CA VAL A 323 6.65 6.70 -7.37
C VAL A 323 6.82 5.19 -7.41
N SER A 324 7.91 4.72 -6.84
CA SER A 324 8.25 3.30 -6.71
C SER A 324 8.12 2.87 -5.25
N ALA A 325 7.37 1.81 -4.99
CA ALA A 325 7.29 1.20 -3.68
C ALA A 325 6.79 -0.25 -3.75
N GLY A 326 6.84 -0.92 -2.60
CA GLY A 326 6.34 -2.30 -2.45
C GLY A 326 7.37 -3.38 -2.73
N GLU A 327 8.43 -3.05 -3.44
CA GLU A 327 9.60 -3.90 -3.72
C GLU A 327 10.86 -3.04 -3.61
N THR A 328 12.01 -3.67 -3.49
CA THR A 328 13.30 -2.96 -3.55
C THR A 328 13.51 -2.42 -4.97
N LEU A 329 13.82 -1.14 -5.11
CA LEU A 329 14.16 -0.53 -6.39
C LEU A 329 15.61 -0.88 -6.77
N PRO A 330 15.85 -1.67 -7.84
CA PRO A 330 17.21 -1.96 -8.31
C PRO A 330 17.87 -0.70 -8.87
N ALA A 331 19.14 -0.48 -8.53
CA ALA A 331 19.90 0.65 -9.04
C ALA A 331 19.87 0.78 -10.58
N PRO A 332 20.02 -0.29 -11.39
CA PRO A 332 19.89 -0.18 -12.84
C PRO A 332 18.55 0.39 -13.31
N VAL A 333 17.45 0.04 -12.67
CA VAL A 333 16.12 0.57 -13.05
C VAL A 333 16.03 2.07 -12.75
N TYR A 334 16.58 2.51 -11.61
CA TYR A 334 16.67 3.93 -11.26
C TYR A 334 17.53 4.70 -12.27
N ASP A 335 18.74 4.18 -12.59
CA ASP A 335 19.70 4.83 -13.48
C ASP A 335 19.15 4.94 -14.91
N ASP A 336 18.53 3.85 -15.42
CA ASP A 336 17.92 3.82 -16.76
C ASP A 336 16.73 4.78 -16.82
N TRP A 337 15.90 4.83 -15.77
CA TRP A 337 14.79 5.79 -15.70
C TRP A 337 15.29 7.23 -15.76
N GLN A 338 16.28 7.58 -14.93
CA GLN A 338 16.84 8.92 -14.91
C GLN A 338 17.50 9.29 -16.24
N LYS A 339 18.22 8.34 -16.86
CA LYS A 339 18.87 8.53 -18.15
C LYS A 339 17.86 8.77 -19.28
N GLN A 340 16.76 8.01 -19.32
CA GLN A 340 15.77 8.11 -20.40
C GLN A 340 14.80 9.27 -20.21
N THR A 341 14.42 9.59 -18.97
CA THR A 341 13.40 10.62 -18.69
C THR A 341 13.97 11.96 -18.22
N GLY A 342 15.21 11.97 -17.73
CA GLY A 342 15.81 13.14 -17.07
C GLY A 342 15.22 13.45 -15.70
N LYS A 343 14.40 12.54 -15.11
CA LYS A 343 13.64 12.76 -13.87
C LYS A 343 14.01 11.72 -12.82
N PRO A 344 14.06 12.07 -11.51
CA PRO A 344 14.29 11.10 -10.46
C PRO A 344 13.10 10.16 -10.32
N MET A 345 13.36 8.93 -9.91
CA MET A 345 12.34 8.02 -9.40
C MET A 345 12.23 8.20 -7.89
N LEU A 346 11.02 8.44 -7.41
CA LEU A 346 10.76 8.63 -5.99
C LEU A 346 10.52 7.26 -5.34
N ASP A 347 11.63 6.60 -4.97
CA ASP A 347 11.53 5.37 -4.18
C ASP A 347 11.04 5.68 -2.78
N GLY A 348 10.23 4.77 -2.22
CA GLY A 348 9.69 4.94 -0.88
C GLY A 348 9.31 3.63 -0.21
N ILE A 349 9.38 3.62 1.11
CA ILE A 349 8.86 2.53 1.93
C ILE A 349 7.64 2.98 2.72
N GLY A 350 6.63 2.12 2.68
CA GLY A 350 5.41 2.21 3.47
C GLY A 350 5.06 0.87 4.10
N ALA A 351 4.13 0.90 5.01
CA ALA A 351 3.55 -0.30 5.62
C ALA A 351 2.05 -0.09 5.83
N THR A 352 1.29 -1.18 5.80
CA THR A 352 -0.16 -1.13 6.11
C THR A 352 -0.38 -0.59 7.52
N GLU A 353 0.51 -0.92 8.45
CA GLU A 353 0.51 -0.46 9.84
C GLU A 353 0.67 1.06 9.98
N MET A 354 1.36 1.69 9.03
CA MET A 354 1.59 3.14 8.96
C MET A 354 0.67 3.83 7.94
N LEU A 355 -0.19 3.07 7.30
CA LEU A 355 -1.15 3.44 6.26
C LEU A 355 -0.54 3.71 4.88
N HIS A 356 0.60 4.38 4.79
CA HIS A 356 1.24 4.69 3.50
C HIS A 356 2.77 4.86 3.64
N ILE A 357 3.39 5.53 2.67
CA ILE A 357 4.82 5.83 2.63
C ILE A 357 5.19 6.80 3.76
N PHE A 358 6.22 6.45 4.53
CA PHE A 358 6.77 7.24 5.64
C PHE A 358 8.25 7.58 5.49
N ILE A 359 8.96 6.97 4.53
CA ILE A 359 10.31 7.33 4.07
C ILE A 359 10.28 7.38 2.55
N SER A 360 10.86 8.41 1.94
CA SER A 360 10.90 8.55 0.49
C SER A 360 12.03 9.47 0.02
N ASN A 361 12.49 9.25 -1.20
CA ASN A 361 13.19 10.27 -1.98
C ASN A 361 12.24 11.43 -2.33
N ARG A 362 12.81 12.61 -2.59
CA ARG A 362 12.13 13.83 -3.03
C ARG A 362 12.68 14.29 -4.37
N PHE A 363 12.02 15.23 -5.04
CA PHE A 363 12.47 15.75 -6.34
C PHE A 363 13.87 16.39 -6.29
N ASP A 364 14.16 17.13 -5.24
CA ASP A 364 15.39 17.90 -5.03
C ASP A 364 16.31 17.31 -3.94
N ASP A 365 15.88 16.22 -3.29
CA ASP A 365 16.61 15.52 -2.23
C ASP A 365 16.46 13.99 -2.45
N HIS A 366 17.24 13.47 -3.38
CA HIS A 366 17.23 12.05 -3.75
C HIS A 366 18.65 11.53 -3.96
N LYS A 367 18.81 10.23 -3.77
CA LYS A 367 20.07 9.52 -3.94
C LYS A 367 19.81 8.16 -4.57
N PRO A 368 20.59 7.74 -5.58
CA PRO A 368 20.47 6.40 -6.16
C PRO A 368 20.64 5.31 -5.10
N ALA A 369 19.96 4.19 -5.29
CA ALA A 369 20.05 3.00 -4.44
C ALA A 369 19.78 3.25 -2.94
N CYS A 370 18.98 4.25 -2.61
CA CYS A 370 18.46 4.47 -1.25
C CYS A 370 16.96 4.72 -1.29
N THR A 371 16.29 4.46 -0.16
CA THR A 371 14.86 4.71 -0.01
C THR A 371 14.55 6.19 0.27
N GLY A 372 15.54 6.96 0.72
CA GLY A 372 15.39 8.38 1.01
C GLY A 372 15.41 8.72 2.49
N ARG A 373 14.64 9.74 2.87
CA ARG A 373 14.55 10.28 4.24
C ARG A 373 13.12 10.22 4.76
N PRO A 374 12.91 10.35 6.09
CA PRO A 374 11.57 10.41 6.66
C PRO A 374 10.71 11.51 6.00
N VAL A 375 9.45 11.18 5.72
CA VAL A 375 8.43 12.12 5.27
C VAL A 375 8.12 13.12 6.40
N THR A 376 7.66 14.32 6.06
CA THR A 376 7.29 15.34 7.03
C THR A 376 6.37 14.80 8.13
N GLY A 377 6.71 15.05 9.37
CA GLY A 377 6.02 14.54 10.56
C GLY A 377 6.54 13.18 11.04
N TYR A 378 7.32 12.44 10.24
CA TYR A 378 7.93 11.18 10.64
C TYR A 378 9.39 11.34 11.09
N SER A 379 9.81 10.44 11.97
CA SER A 379 11.20 10.26 12.39
C SER A 379 11.55 8.77 12.25
N ALA A 380 12.79 8.49 11.88
CA ALA A 380 13.30 7.12 11.76
C ALA A 380 14.66 6.98 12.42
N LYS A 381 14.92 5.81 12.98
CA LYS A 381 16.22 5.38 13.48
C LYS A 381 16.45 3.91 13.20
N ILE A 382 17.69 3.51 13.21
CA ILE A 382 18.09 2.10 13.13
C ILE A 382 18.40 1.63 14.54
N ILE A 383 17.85 0.47 14.93
CA ILE A 383 18.10 -0.13 16.25
C ILE A 383 18.76 -1.50 16.11
N ASP A 384 19.65 -1.80 17.02
CA ASP A 384 20.33 -3.10 17.15
C ASP A 384 19.39 -4.18 17.77
N ALA A 385 19.95 -5.35 18.05
CA ALA A 385 19.23 -6.44 18.68
C ALA A 385 18.76 -6.11 20.11
N ASP A 386 19.49 -5.25 20.83
CA ASP A 386 19.17 -4.81 22.20
C ASP A 386 18.17 -3.64 22.23
N GLY A 387 17.75 -3.14 21.08
CA GLY A 387 16.82 -2.00 20.94
C GLY A 387 17.49 -0.62 21.06
N LYS A 388 18.82 -0.56 21.11
CA LYS A 388 19.60 0.68 21.14
C LYS A 388 19.80 1.21 19.71
N GLU A 389 19.97 2.53 19.58
CA GLU A 389 20.27 3.12 18.27
C GLU A 389 21.63 2.64 17.77
N ALA A 390 21.64 2.08 16.55
CA ALA A 390 22.83 1.58 15.88
C ALA A 390 23.68 2.74 15.33
N PRO A 391 25.01 2.59 15.29
CA PRO A 391 25.89 3.54 14.60
C PRO A 391 25.54 3.70 13.12
N ARG A 392 25.94 4.85 12.55
CA ARG A 392 25.82 5.07 11.09
C ARG A 392 26.57 3.99 10.31
N GLY A 393 25.97 3.53 9.20
CA GLY A 393 26.52 2.47 8.36
C GLY A 393 26.25 1.04 8.85
N GLU A 394 25.79 0.85 10.08
CA GLU A 394 25.44 -0.48 10.59
C GLU A 394 24.00 -0.86 10.26
N VAL A 395 23.81 -2.12 9.86
CA VAL A 395 22.49 -2.69 9.56
C VAL A 395 21.78 -3.07 10.85
N GLY A 396 20.55 -2.62 11.01
CA GLY A 396 19.69 -2.97 12.12
C GLY A 396 18.21 -2.90 11.74
N ARG A 397 17.32 -3.01 12.72
CA ARG A 397 15.88 -2.92 12.50
C ARG A 397 15.45 -1.47 12.33
N LEU A 398 14.61 -1.21 11.33
CA LEU A 398 14.01 0.11 11.13
C LEU A 398 12.92 0.38 12.17
N ALA A 399 13.10 1.43 12.95
CA ALA A 399 12.14 1.96 13.90
C ALA A 399 11.61 3.32 13.40
N VAL A 400 10.29 3.48 13.33
CA VAL A 400 9.64 4.68 12.79
C VAL A 400 8.61 5.22 13.77
N ARG A 401 8.57 6.55 13.91
CA ARG A 401 7.58 7.29 14.70
C ARG A 401 7.03 8.44 13.88
N GLY A 402 5.72 8.66 13.93
CA GLY A 402 5.09 9.72 13.14
C GLY A 402 3.59 9.86 13.42
N PRO A 403 2.88 10.68 12.64
CA PRO A 403 1.48 11.01 12.89
C PRO A 403 0.53 9.84 12.66
N THR A 404 0.95 8.80 11.93
CA THR A 404 0.24 7.51 11.81
C THR A 404 1.08 6.39 12.41
N GLY A 405 0.44 5.28 12.79
CA GLY A 405 1.13 4.15 13.40
C GLY A 405 0.21 2.96 13.64
N CYS A 406 0.81 1.86 14.04
CA CYS A 406 0.15 0.58 14.21
C CYS A 406 -0.87 0.57 15.34
N ARG A 407 -2.07 0.07 15.05
CA ARG A 407 -3.12 -0.30 15.99
C ARG A 407 -3.80 -1.57 15.48
N TYR A 408 -3.31 -2.73 15.91
CA TYR A 408 -3.89 -4.01 15.49
C TYR A 408 -5.25 -4.25 16.13
N LEU A 409 -6.20 -4.72 15.34
CA LEU A 409 -7.54 -5.08 15.74
C LEU A 409 -7.51 -6.33 16.60
N ASP A 410 -7.86 -6.20 17.90
CA ASP A 410 -7.97 -7.32 18.84
C ASP A 410 -6.76 -8.28 18.77
N ASP A 411 -5.54 -7.71 18.86
CA ASP A 411 -4.28 -8.45 18.74
C ASP A 411 -3.15 -7.79 19.54
N ALA A 412 -3.23 -7.89 20.85
CA ALA A 412 -2.29 -7.24 21.76
C ALA A 412 -0.86 -7.81 21.67
N ASP A 413 -0.71 -9.10 21.36
CA ASP A 413 0.60 -9.74 21.28
C ASP A 413 1.39 -9.24 20.06
N HIS A 414 0.75 -9.19 18.89
CA HIS A 414 1.39 -8.59 17.71
C HIS A 414 1.60 -7.09 17.88
N GLN A 415 0.69 -6.39 18.56
CA GLN A 415 0.84 -4.97 18.88
C GLN A 415 2.10 -4.73 19.73
N ALA A 416 2.28 -5.51 20.81
CA ALA A 416 3.45 -5.41 21.68
C ALA A 416 4.77 -5.77 20.97
N ALA A 417 4.72 -6.70 19.99
CA ALA A 417 5.88 -7.04 19.19
C ALA A 417 6.23 -5.98 18.13
N TYR A 418 5.21 -5.23 17.63
CA TYR A 418 5.41 -4.21 16.60
C TYR A 418 5.76 -2.84 17.17
N VAL A 419 5.36 -2.53 18.40
CA VAL A 419 5.60 -1.22 19.04
C VAL A 419 6.55 -1.39 20.22
N LEU A 420 7.70 -0.73 20.17
CA LEU A 420 8.71 -0.71 21.23
C LEU A 420 8.99 0.75 21.61
N ASP A 421 8.76 1.11 22.87
CA ASP A 421 9.02 2.45 23.42
C ASP A 421 8.47 3.60 22.55
N GLY A 422 7.23 3.45 22.07
CA GLY A 422 6.55 4.43 21.21
C GLY A 422 6.97 4.41 19.75
N TRP A 423 7.87 3.51 19.34
CA TRP A 423 8.32 3.35 17.95
C TRP A 423 7.70 2.13 17.28
N ASN A 424 7.26 2.29 16.03
CA ASN A 424 6.85 1.18 15.18
C ASN A 424 8.09 0.47 14.63
N ILE A 425 8.23 -0.83 14.87
CA ILE A 425 9.33 -1.67 14.39
C ILE A 425 8.85 -2.40 13.15
N THR A 426 9.26 -1.92 11.97
CA THR A 426 8.61 -2.28 10.69
C THR A 426 8.87 -3.71 10.19
N GLY A 427 9.75 -4.45 10.82
CA GLY A 427 10.15 -5.78 10.34
C GLY A 427 11.11 -5.74 9.15
N ASP A 428 11.62 -4.56 8.81
CA ASP A 428 12.61 -4.34 7.76
C ASP A 428 13.97 -3.99 8.37
N ALA A 429 15.03 -4.52 7.78
CA ALA A 429 16.41 -4.17 8.13
C ALA A 429 16.90 -3.04 7.20
N PHE A 430 17.47 -2.01 7.80
CA PHE A 430 18.00 -0.83 7.15
C PHE A 430 19.35 -0.44 7.74
N TRP A 431 20.07 0.39 7.03
CA TRP A 431 21.19 1.17 7.57
C TRP A 431 21.03 2.63 7.16
N MET A 432 21.63 3.55 7.90
CA MET A 432 21.57 4.98 7.66
C MET A 432 22.97 5.50 7.37
N ASP A 433 23.13 6.21 6.25
CA ASP A 433 24.42 6.81 5.89
C ASP A 433 24.70 8.09 6.68
N ASP A 434 25.93 8.64 6.50
CA ASP A 434 26.38 9.85 7.21
C ASP A 434 25.52 11.08 6.86
N ASP A 435 24.94 11.11 5.65
CA ASP A 435 24.05 12.19 5.18
C ASP A 435 22.61 12.01 5.71
N GLY A 436 22.28 10.89 6.36
CA GLY A 436 20.97 10.59 6.94
C GLY A 436 19.98 9.94 5.97
N TYR A 437 20.44 9.44 4.82
CA TYR A 437 19.62 8.62 3.94
C TYR A 437 19.51 7.19 4.46
N LEU A 438 18.34 6.62 4.28
CA LEU A 438 18.00 5.27 4.70
C LEU A 438 18.10 4.31 3.52
N HIS A 439 18.83 3.23 3.72
CA HIS A 439 19.08 2.20 2.72
C HIS A 439 18.46 0.89 3.17
N PHE A 440 17.60 0.32 2.35
CA PHE A 440 17.01 -0.99 2.60
C PHE A 440 18.08 -2.08 2.50
N ALA A 441 18.15 -2.96 3.49
CA ALA A 441 19.04 -4.12 3.47
C ALA A 441 18.27 -5.40 3.12
N ALA A 442 17.27 -5.76 3.93
CA ALA A 442 16.43 -6.94 3.73
C ALA A 442 15.19 -6.87 4.62
N ARG A 443 14.28 -7.84 4.45
CA ARG A 443 13.33 -8.18 5.50
C ARG A 443 14.07 -8.89 6.63
N ASN A 444 13.71 -8.63 7.87
CA ASN A 444 14.33 -9.33 9.02
C ASN A 444 14.21 -10.86 8.90
N ASP A 445 13.08 -11.34 8.36
CA ASP A 445 12.80 -12.77 8.15
C ASP A 445 13.57 -13.37 6.97
N ASP A 446 14.14 -12.54 6.09
CA ASP A 446 14.87 -12.94 4.88
C ASP A 446 16.39 -12.63 4.99
N MET A 447 16.87 -12.16 6.14
CA MET A 447 18.28 -11.99 6.38
C MET A 447 18.97 -13.35 6.43
N ILE A 448 20.03 -13.53 5.63
CA ILE A 448 20.77 -14.79 5.53
C ILE A 448 21.96 -14.72 6.49
N VAL A 449 21.93 -15.53 7.55
CA VAL A 449 23.04 -15.62 8.49
C VAL A 449 23.96 -16.77 8.10
N SER A 450 25.06 -16.46 7.40
CA SER A 450 26.03 -17.44 6.91
C SER A 450 27.37 -17.31 7.62
N SER A 451 27.77 -18.33 8.39
CA SER A 451 29.02 -18.33 9.18
C SER A 451 29.17 -17.07 10.06
N GLY A 452 28.08 -16.58 10.65
CA GLY A 452 28.07 -15.38 11.50
C GLY A 452 27.99 -14.05 10.75
N TYR A 453 27.98 -14.06 9.41
CA TYR A 453 27.79 -12.85 8.59
C TYR A 453 26.32 -12.68 8.22
N ASN A 454 25.78 -11.48 8.42
CA ASN A 454 24.47 -11.08 7.93
C ASN A 454 24.58 -10.70 6.45
N ILE A 455 23.86 -11.42 5.58
CA ILE A 455 23.85 -11.19 4.14
C ILE A 455 22.42 -10.83 3.72
N ALA A 456 22.28 -9.67 3.13
CA ALA A 456 21.01 -9.21 2.58
C ALA A 456 20.79 -9.85 1.20
N GLY A 457 19.72 -10.64 1.04
CA GLY A 457 19.35 -11.24 -0.24
C GLY A 457 19.24 -10.21 -1.38
N PRO A 458 18.58 -9.06 -1.19
CA PRO A 458 18.47 -8.02 -2.21
C PRO A 458 19.79 -7.45 -2.72
N GLU A 459 20.83 -7.39 -1.88
CA GLU A 459 22.16 -6.96 -2.32
C GLU A 459 22.79 -7.95 -3.31
N VAL A 460 22.61 -9.23 -3.06
CA VAL A 460 23.07 -10.29 -3.97
C VAL A 460 22.23 -10.32 -5.24
N GLU A 461 20.91 -10.11 -5.13
CA GLU A 461 20.00 -9.97 -6.28
C GLU A 461 20.40 -8.81 -7.18
N ALA A 462 20.72 -7.65 -6.62
CA ALA A 462 21.17 -6.48 -7.38
C ALA A 462 22.48 -6.77 -8.14
N ALA A 463 23.44 -7.46 -7.50
CA ALA A 463 24.67 -7.87 -8.16
C ALA A 463 24.41 -8.86 -9.31
N LEU A 464 23.53 -9.86 -9.12
CA LEU A 464 23.15 -10.80 -10.16
C LEU A 464 22.44 -10.12 -11.33
N LEU A 465 21.50 -9.23 -11.05
CA LEU A 465 20.72 -8.50 -12.06
C LEU A 465 21.57 -7.54 -12.91
N SER A 466 22.76 -7.15 -12.46
CA SER A 466 23.69 -6.37 -13.24
C SER A 466 24.42 -7.18 -14.32
N HIS A 467 24.28 -8.52 -14.33
CA HIS A 467 24.87 -9.39 -15.34
C HIS A 467 23.89 -9.62 -16.50
N ALA A 468 24.39 -9.51 -17.75
CA ALA A 468 23.57 -9.61 -18.98
C ALA A 468 22.83 -10.94 -19.15
N HIS A 469 23.27 -12.01 -18.49
CA HIS A 469 22.61 -13.32 -18.56
C HIS A 469 21.38 -13.42 -17.65
N VAL A 470 21.14 -12.49 -16.71
CA VAL A 470 20.08 -12.59 -15.71
C VAL A 470 18.88 -11.71 -16.08
N ALA A 471 17.73 -12.34 -16.29
CA ALA A 471 16.45 -11.63 -16.48
C ALA A 471 15.80 -11.30 -15.16
N GLU A 472 15.70 -12.31 -14.28
CA GLU A 472 15.13 -12.18 -12.95
C GLU A 472 15.90 -13.07 -11.97
N CYS A 473 15.94 -12.69 -10.70
CA CYS A 473 16.46 -13.58 -9.66
C CYS A 473 15.78 -13.35 -8.31
N ALA A 474 15.84 -14.37 -7.46
CA ALA A 474 15.45 -14.31 -6.06
C ALA A 474 16.51 -15.02 -5.22
N VAL A 475 16.90 -14.40 -4.11
CA VAL A 475 17.92 -14.94 -3.21
C VAL A 475 17.30 -15.28 -1.87
N ILE A 476 17.62 -16.48 -1.39
CA ILE A 476 17.17 -17.01 -0.10
C ILE A 476 18.32 -17.58 0.71
N GLY A 477 18.13 -17.75 2.02
CA GLY A 477 18.98 -18.58 2.84
C GLY A 477 18.56 -20.05 2.74
N ALA A 478 19.47 -20.93 2.33
CA ALA A 478 19.27 -22.37 2.36
C ALA A 478 20.06 -22.98 3.54
N PRO A 479 19.51 -23.97 4.27
CA PRO A 479 20.22 -24.63 5.36
C PRO A 479 21.54 -25.25 4.91
N ASP A 480 22.58 -25.13 5.71
CA ASP A 480 23.89 -25.70 5.48
C ASP A 480 24.51 -26.19 6.80
N PRO A 481 25.02 -27.44 6.88
CA PRO A 481 25.51 -28.01 8.13
C PRO A 481 26.76 -27.31 8.71
N GLU A 482 27.58 -26.68 7.87
CA GLU A 482 28.84 -26.06 8.31
C GLU A 482 28.66 -24.56 8.59
N ARG A 483 27.72 -23.90 7.86
CA ARG A 483 27.58 -22.44 7.86
C ARG A 483 26.30 -21.95 8.50
N GLY A 484 25.43 -22.85 8.96
CA GLY A 484 24.07 -22.54 9.38
C GLY A 484 23.18 -22.29 8.16
N MET A 485 23.49 -21.28 7.34
CA MET A 485 22.88 -21.01 6.06
C MET A 485 23.92 -20.70 4.98
N ILE A 486 23.57 -20.99 3.72
CA ILE A 486 24.26 -20.51 2.53
C ILE A 486 23.35 -19.60 1.71
N VAL A 487 23.95 -18.71 0.95
CA VAL A 487 23.22 -17.92 -0.06
C VAL A 487 22.88 -18.82 -1.22
N GLU A 488 21.59 -18.96 -1.50
CA GLU A 488 21.04 -19.68 -2.66
C GLU A 488 20.30 -18.69 -3.57
N ALA A 489 20.63 -18.68 -4.86
CA ALA A 489 19.99 -17.82 -5.84
C ALA A 489 19.16 -18.66 -6.82
N HIS A 490 17.89 -18.32 -6.98
CA HIS A 490 17.03 -18.80 -8.04
C HIS A 490 17.06 -17.80 -9.19
N VAL A 491 17.49 -18.23 -10.38
CA VAL A 491 17.80 -17.34 -11.49
C VAL A 491 16.99 -17.72 -12.74
N VAL A 492 16.32 -16.75 -13.33
CA VAL A 492 15.73 -16.81 -14.67
C VAL A 492 16.74 -16.19 -15.63
N LEU A 493 17.19 -16.97 -16.62
CA LEU A 493 18.16 -16.50 -17.60
C LEU A 493 17.49 -15.65 -18.69
N ALA A 494 18.10 -14.52 -19.03
CA ALA A 494 17.78 -13.74 -20.24
C ALA A 494 18.46 -14.35 -21.48
N THR A 495 19.71 -14.81 -21.28
CA THR A 495 20.55 -15.39 -22.33
C THR A 495 21.50 -16.42 -21.69
N GLY A 496 22.03 -17.34 -22.48
CA GLY A 496 22.93 -18.39 -22.00
C GLY A 496 22.22 -19.70 -21.71
N THR A 497 22.96 -20.66 -21.21
CA THR A 497 22.48 -22.02 -20.90
C THR A 497 22.59 -22.29 -19.39
N PRO A 498 21.67 -23.08 -18.79
CA PRO A 498 21.73 -23.45 -17.38
C PRO A 498 22.78 -24.57 -17.15
N ASP A 499 24.05 -24.20 -17.22
CA ASP A 499 25.19 -25.11 -17.10
C ASP A 499 26.17 -24.67 -15.99
N PRO A 500 27.14 -25.51 -15.60
CA PRO A 500 28.13 -25.20 -14.58
C PRO A 500 29.02 -23.99 -14.90
N ASP A 501 29.26 -23.70 -16.18
CA ASP A 501 30.08 -22.56 -16.59
C ASP A 501 29.32 -21.25 -16.37
N THR A 502 28.02 -21.22 -16.66
CA THR A 502 27.13 -20.09 -16.34
C THR A 502 27.02 -19.89 -14.82
N VAL A 503 26.90 -20.96 -14.02
CA VAL A 503 26.92 -20.85 -12.55
C VAL A 503 28.22 -20.17 -12.08
N LYS A 504 29.36 -20.65 -12.58
CA LYS A 504 30.66 -20.09 -12.22
C LYS A 504 30.80 -18.62 -12.62
N THR A 505 30.36 -18.29 -13.82
CA THR A 505 30.38 -16.92 -14.35
C THR A 505 29.58 -15.97 -13.46
N LEU A 506 28.36 -16.34 -13.07
CA LEU A 506 27.51 -15.54 -12.17
C LEU A 506 28.11 -15.43 -10.76
N GLN A 507 28.66 -16.52 -10.21
CA GLN A 507 29.33 -16.48 -8.93
C GLN A 507 30.56 -15.55 -8.93
N ASP A 508 31.38 -15.63 -9.97
CA ASP A 508 32.58 -14.80 -10.12
C ASP A 508 32.20 -13.32 -10.34
N HIS A 509 31.12 -13.05 -11.08
CA HIS A 509 30.58 -11.70 -11.24
C HIS A 509 30.16 -11.12 -9.88
N VAL A 510 29.39 -11.85 -9.08
CA VAL A 510 28.98 -11.39 -7.75
C VAL A 510 30.18 -11.11 -6.84
N LYS A 511 31.20 -11.99 -6.84
CA LYS A 511 32.44 -11.79 -6.05
C LYS A 511 33.23 -10.55 -6.50
N ALA A 512 33.13 -10.19 -7.78
CA ALA A 512 33.78 -9.00 -8.30
C ALA A 512 32.97 -7.70 -8.03
N THR A 513 31.66 -7.83 -7.85
CA THR A 513 30.74 -6.69 -7.69
C THR A 513 30.52 -6.30 -6.25
N ILE A 514 30.39 -7.30 -5.35
CA ILE A 514 30.17 -7.09 -3.90
C ILE A 514 31.15 -7.91 -3.08
N ALA A 515 31.13 -7.75 -1.74
CA ALA A 515 32.05 -8.47 -0.86
C ALA A 515 32.01 -9.99 -1.12
N PRO A 516 33.18 -10.65 -1.36
CA PRO A 516 33.23 -12.02 -1.89
C PRO A 516 32.49 -13.05 -1.02
N TYR A 517 32.39 -12.87 0.31
CA TYR A 517 31.68 -13.80 1.17
C TYR A 517 30.19 -13.87 0.91
N LYS A 518 29.58 -12.88 0.21
CA LYS A 518 28.15 -12.76 -0.10
C LYS A 518 27.73 -13.54 -1.34
N TYR A 519 28.65 -14.08 -2.13
CA TYR A 519 28.32 -14.75 -3.37
C TYR A 519 27.37 -15.96 -3.16
N PRO A 520 26.43 -16.23 -4.08
CA PRO A 520 25.55 -17.39 -3.98
C PRO A 520 26.35 -18.69 -4.14
N ARG A 521 26.35 -19.53 -3.10
CA ARG A 521 27.01 -20.83 -3.15
C ARG A 521 26.23 -21.85 -3.93
N ARG A 522 24.92 -21.65 -4.05
CA ARG A 522 24.04 -22.44 -4.89
C ARG A 522 23.29 -21.51 -5.83
N ILE A 523 23.25 -21.89 -7.11
CA ILE A 523 22.40 -21.23 -8.12
C ILE A 523 21.50 -22.29 -8.71
N VAL A 524 20.20 -22.03 -8.68
CA VAL A 524 19.14 -22.85 -9.24
C VAL A 524 18.53 -22.10 -10.40
N PHE A 525 18.61 -22.66 -11.60
CA PHE A 525 17.96 -22.08 -12.76
C PHE A 525 16.49 -22.48 -12.80
N THR A 526 15.61 -21.55 -13.14
CA THR A 526 14.18 -21.75 -13.24
C THR A 526 13.59 -20.96 -14.40
N ASP A 527 12.49 -21.43 -14.96
CA ASP A 527 11.79 -20.73 -16.05
C ASP A 527 11.01 -19.50 -15.55
N SER A 528 10.60 -19.49 -14.28
CA SER A 528 9.88 -18.39 -13.67
C SER A 528 10.04 -18.40 -12.15
N LEU A 529 9.87 -17.25 -11.52
CA LEU A 529 9.83 -17.11 -10.05
C LEU A 529 8.38 -17.09 -9.54
N PRO A 530 8.09 -17.71 -8.38
CA PRO A 530 6.78 -17.61 -7.77
C PRO A 530 6.51 -16.17 -7.32
N LYS A 531 5.40 -15.60 -7.81
CA LYS A 531 5.00 -14.22 -7.51
C LYS A 531 3.60 -14.19 -6.92
N THR A 532 3.35 -13.19 -6.08
CA THR A 532 2.00 -12.82 -5.69
C THR A 532 1.27 -12.23 -6.89
N GLN A 533 -0.02 -12.05 -6.76
CA GLN A 533 -0.86 -11.37 -7.77
C GLN A 533 -0.45 -9.91 -8.00
N THR A 534 0.25 -9.30 -7.03
CA THR A 534 0.81 -7.95 -7.13
C THR A 534 2.23 -7.92 -7.69
N GLY A 535 2.77 -9.07 -8.15
CA GLY A 535 4.10 -9.18 -8.72
C GLY A 535 5.23 -9.46 -7.73
N LYS A 536 4.97 -9.41 -6.41
CA LYS A 536 6.00 -9.64 -5.38
C LYS A 536 6.46 -11.09 -5.36
N ILE A 537 7.78 -11.31 -5.31
CA ILE A 537 8.37 -12.64 -5.21
C ILE A 537 8.00 -13.29 -3.87
N GLN A 538 7.48 -14.51 -3.93
CA GLN A 538 7.11 -15.32 -2.78
C GLN A 538 8.29 -16.21 -2.36
N ARG A 539 9.30 -15.61 -1.70
CA ARG A 539 10.54 -16.31 -1.30
C ARG A 539 10.30 -17.54 -0.42
N PHE A 540 9.20 -17.55 0.36
CA PHE A 540 8.87 -18.70 1.19
C PHE A 540 8.55 -19.97 0.39
N LEU A 541 8.08 -19.83 -0.86
CA LEU A 541 7.85 -20.96 -1.78
C LEU A 541 9.16 -21.50 -2.39
N LEU A 542 10.26 -20.76 -2.28
CA LEU A 542 11.58 -21.19 -2.72
C LEU A 542 12.37 -21.88 -1.59
N LYS A 543 11.98 -21.67 -0.33
CA LYS A 543 12.59 -22.32 0.83
C LYS A 543 12.11 -23.79 0.86
N SER A 544 12.99 -24.74 0.49
CA SER A 544 12.73 -26.20 0.51
C SER A 544 12.85 -26.77 1.91
#